data_c07f5dc8a56b2af9415e0bf7bcafb602
#
_entry.id   c07f5dc8a56b2af9415e0bf7bcafb602
#
_cell.length_a   1.000
_cell.length_b   1.000
_cell.length_c   1.000
_cell.angle_alpha   90.00
_cell.angle_beta   90.00
_cell.angle_gamma   90.00
#
_symmetry.space_group_name_H-M   'P 1'
#
loop_
_entity.id
_entity.type
_entity.pdbx_description
1 polymer ?
#
loop_
_entity_poly.entity_id
_entity_poly.type
_entity_poly.pdbx_seq_one_letter_code
_entity_poly.pdbx_strand_id
1 'polypeptide(L)'
;MAVPFDRPGSGLMPPPDNLVVPEDDGTVSADVAVIGSGMGGSTIAHALRDSGLDVLVVERGEFLPREIENWSPEAVFEHARYKNSEQWYSADGPAFAPGVYYYVGGNTKFYGAMMPRFRERDFGDIEHREGVSPAWPISYGDLEPFYCEAEALYGVHGTPGQEPTEPPRSKDYPYPAVPHEPPIQRLADDLARQGLRPIAMPLAIARHRGGGCVQCRTCDGFPCMVDAKGDADVSALRPLVRSGRVRLLTGTTVTRLETAADGSTVTHAVGRRSGQSVTIRAARFVVAAGAVNSAALFLRSASDAHPNGLANGSDQVGRNYMVHNSTFFVAIDPRRANETSFQKTLGLNDWYFGAPDWPWPLGNVQMLGKLQAPMVSAARPWAPKALLRYMTGHSVDLYLTSEDLPVRTNRVVVGPDDRIVVHWTPNNLSAHRQLVRHTTKAIRRAGFPLVFTDRMGIETNSHMCGTLRMGTDPATSVLDPTCRAHELRNVWVTDSSSFVSSAAVNPALTIAANALRVAAVSDLVGTN
;
A
#
# COMPACT_ATOMS: atom_id res chain seq x y z
N MET A 1 -0.55 27.20 -9.70
CA MET A 1 -0.03 28.22 -8.75
C MET A 1 0.19 27.49 -7.43
N ALA A 2 1.42 27.46 -6.91
CA ALA A 2 1.71 26.75 -5.66
C ALA A 2 0.94 27.38 -4.49
N VAL A 3 0.36 26.54 -3.62
CA VAL A 3 -0.37 27.01 -2.44
C VAL A 3 0.64 27.24 -1.31
N PRO A 4 0.74 28.45 -0.74
CA PRO A 4 1.69 28.72 0.33
C PRO A 4 1.46 27.85 1.57
N PHE A 5 2.55 27.42 2.19
CA PHE A 5 2.50 26.65 3.45
C PHE A 5 2.20 27.50 4.70
N ASP A 6 2.33 28.81 4.60
CA ASP A 6 2.42 29.75 5.73
C ASP A 6 1.06 30.31 6.19
N ARG A 7 0.03 29.47 6.34
CA ARG A 7 -1.16 29.93 7.10
C ARG A 7 -0.95 29.57 8.59
N PRO A 8 -0.88 30.54 9.50
CA PRO A 8 -0.87 30.27 10.94
C PRO A 8 -2.04 29.38 11.32
N GLY A 9 -1.78 28.24 11.99
CA GLY A 9 -2.79 27.29 12.43
C GLY A 9 -3.20 26.23 11.40
N SER A 10 -2.58 26.13 10.21
CA SER A 10 -2.93 25.12 9.20
C SER A 10 -2.42 23.71 9.52
N GLY A 11 -1.50 23.54 10.46
CA GLY A 11 -0.83 22.25 10.73
C GLY A 11 0.06 21.74 9.59
N LEU A 12 0.24 22.54 8.53
CA LEU A 12 0.96 22.15 7.32
C LEU A 12 2.47 22.23 7.53
N MET A 13 3.16 21.15 7.19
CA MET A 13 4.61 21.10 7.23
C MET A 13 5.18 21.22 5.82
N PRO A 14 5.99 22.26 5.50
CA PRO A 14 6.71 22.29 4.23
C PRO A 14 7.71 21.12 4.14
N PRO A 15 8.15 20.74 2.93
CA PRO A 15 9.29 19.86 2.78
C PRO A 15 10.48 20.35 3.63
N PRO A 16 11.29 19.44 4.20
CA PRO A 16 12.51 19.84 4.91
C PRO A 16 13.52 20.42 3.94
N ASP A 17 14.31 21.38 4.42
CA ASP A 17 15.39 22.04 3.68
C ASP A 17 16.77 21.40 3.91
N ASN A 18 16.86 20.49 4.90
CA ASN A 18 18.07 19.77 5.29
C ASN A 18 18.23 18.41 4.59
N LEU A 19 17.94 18.35 3.30
CA LEU A 19 18.11 17.14 2.49
C LEU A 19 19.60 16.82 2.27
N VAL A 20 19.90 15.51 2.17
CA VAL A 20 21.26 15.06 1.89
C VAL A 20 21.63 15.33 0.43
N VAL A 21 22.86 15.77 0.22
CA VAL A 21 23.51 15.85 -1.08
C VAL A 21 24.74 14.92 -1.01
N PRO A 22 24.99 14.09 -2.03
CA PRO A 22 26.21 13.29 -2.10
C PRO A 22 27.47 14.15 -2.00
N GLU A 23 28.55 13.58 -1.48
CA GLU A 23 29.88 14.17 -1.51
C GLU A 23 30.37 14.37 -2.95
N ASP A 24 31.47 15.09 -3.14
CA ASP A 24 32.01 15.43 -4.47
C ASP A 24 32.35 14.16 -5.32
N ASP A 25 32.68 13.06 -4.68
CA ASP A 25 32.93 11.76 -5.33
C ASP A 25 31.65 10.93 -5.57
N GLY A 26 30.48 11.49 -5.27
CA GLY A 26 29.19 10.83 -5.40
C GLY A 26 28.87 9.83 -4.28
N THR A 27 29.63 9.81 -3.18
CA THR A 27 29.40 8.89 -2.06
C THR A 27 28.49 9.49 -0.99
N VAL A 28 27.69 8.63 -0.34
CA VAL A 28 26.96 8.92 0.90
C VAL A 28 27.12 7.72 1.82
N SER A 29 27.48 7.99 3.08
CA SER A 29 27.68 6.94 4.08
C SER A 29 26.64 7.05 5.21
N ALA A 30 26.25 5.91 5.79
CA ALA A 30 25.34 5.81 6.94
C ALA A 30 25.59 4.48 7.71
N ASP A 31 25.00 4.33 8.89
CA ASP A 31 24.96 3.03 9.58
C ASP A 31 23.88 2.12 8.96
N VAL A 32 22.73 2.70 8.62
CA VAL A 32 21.59 2.01 7.99
C VAL A 32 21.13 2.79 6.76
N ALA A 33 21.11 2.14 5.61
CA ALA A 33 20.50 2.67 4.38
C ALA A 33 19.13 2.03 4.15
N VAL A 34 18.08 2.84 4.14
CA VAL A 34 16.69 2.42 3.84
C VAL A 34 16.35 2.82 2.41
N ILE A 35 16.07 1.85 1.55
CA ILE A 35 15.82 2.06 0.11
C ILE A 35 14.32 2.12 -0.13
N GLY A 36 13.80 3.31 -0.36
CA GLY A 36 12.38 3.64 -0.53
C GLY A 36 11.78 4.28 0.72
N SER A 37 10.94 5.29 0.51
CA SER A 37 10.27 6.10 1.54
C SER A 37 8.76 5.82 1.65
N GLY A 38 8.27 4.72 1.08
CA GLY A 38 6.88 4.29 1.21
C GLY A 38 6.52 3.85 2.64
N MET A 39 5.37 3.19 2.82
CA MET A 39 4.86 2.78 4.13
C MET A 39 5.92 2.03 4.96
N GLY A 40 6.57 1.02 4.39
CA GLY A 40 7.58 0.22 5.10
C GLY A 40 8.83 1.02 5.44
N GLY A 41 9.41 1.75 4.46
CA GLY A 41 10.65 2.50 4.65
C GLY A 41 10.53 3.67 5.61
N SER A 42 9.43 4.42 5.55
CA SER A 42 9.18 5.51 6.51
C SER A 42 8.90 4.99 7.91
N THR A 43 8.19 3.86 8.03
CA THR A 43 7.88 3.26 9.33
C THR A 43 9.12 2.65 10.00
N ILE A 44 9.99 1.95 9.24
CA ILE A 44 11.23 1.41 9.81
C ILE A 44 12.18 2.55 10.21
N ALA A 45 12.29 3.62 9.41
CA ALA A 45 13.04 4.80 9.79
C ALA A 45 12.50 5.45 11.08
N HIS A 46 11.16 5.46 11.24
CA HIS A 46 10.54 5.90 12.49
C HIS A 46 10.89 4.99 13.68
N ALA A 47 10.90 3.70 13.50
CA ALA A 47 11.28 2.75 14.55
C ALA A 47 12.73 2.92 14.99
N LEU A 48 13.63 3.25 14.05
CA LEU A 48 15.07 3.43 14.29
C LEU A 48 15.45 4.82 14.84
N ARG A 49 14.53 5.77 14.93
CA ARG A 49 14.79 7.18 15.26
C ARG A 49 15.55 7.45 16.57
N ASP A 50 15.45 6.55 17.52
CA ASP A 50 16.06 6.66 18.86
C ASP A 50 17.14 5.58 19.09
N SER A 51 17.56 4.86 18.04
CA SER A 51 18.55 3.77 18.12
C SER A 51 20.00 4.25 18.28
N GLY A 52 20.26 5.53 18.06
CA GLY A 52 21.62 6.07 18.00
C GLY A 52 22.35 5.82 16.68
N LEU A 53 21.75 5.10 15.73
CA LEU A 53 22.30 4.84 14.40
C LEU A 53 22.06 6.03 13.46
N ASP A 54 23.03 6.29 12.59
CA ASP A 54 22.84 7.20 11.44
C ASP A 54 21.99 6.51 10.37
N VAL A 55 20.72 6.93 10.24
CA VAL A 55 19.74 6.35 9.33
C VAL A 55 19.57 7.25 8.11
N LEU A 56 19.86 6.72 6.93
CA LEU A 56 19.66 7.38 5.65
C LEU A 56 18.51 6.71 4.88
N VAL A 57 17.46 7.46 4.58
CA VAL A 57 16.42 7.03 3.63
C VAL A 57 16.80 7.53 2.23
N VAL A 58 16.77 6.63 1.24
CA VAL A 58 17.04 6.94 -0.17
C VAL A 58 15.76 6.78 -0.97
N GLU A 59 15.29 7.86 -1.59
CA GLU A 59 14.04 7.88 -2.35
C GLU A 59 14.29 8.29 -3.81
N ARG A 60 13.73 7.56 -4.76
CA ARG A 60 13.88 7.87 -6.19
C ARG A 60 13.13 9.11 -6.63
N GLY A 61 12.01 9.41 -5.97
CA GLY A 61 11.19 10.58 -6.23
C GLY A 61 11.57 11.78 -5.39
N GLU A 62 10.97 12.91 -5.74
CA GLU A 62 11.00 14.14 -4.96
C GLU A 62 9.74 14.26 -4.09
N PHE A 63 9.64 15.32 -3.29
CA PHE A 63 8.38 15.63 -2.61
C PHE A 63 7.28 15.94 -3.61
N LEU A 64 6.09 15.45 -3.32
CA LEU A 64 4.92 15.75 -4.13
C LEU A 64 4.62 17.27 -4.07
N PRO A 65 4.47 17.96 -5.21
CA PRO A 65 4.15 19.38 -5.21
C PRO A 65 2.77 19.63 -4.58
N ARG A 66 2.69 20.69 -3.78
CA ARG A 66 1.43 21.15 -3.21
C ARG A 66 0.85 22.27 -4.07
N GLU A 67 -0.18 21.92 -4.80
CA GLU A 67 -0.79 22.80 -5.80
C GLU A 67 -2.30 22.53 -5.92
N ILE A 68 -3.05 23.45 -6.53
CA ILE A 68 -4.51 23.32 -6.65
C ILE A 68 -4.93 22.09 -7.48
N GLU A 69 -4.08 21.69 -8.40
CA GLU A 69 -4.23 20.51 -9.26
C GLU A 69 -4.31 19.20 -8.45
N ASN A 70 -3.80 19.16 -7.20
CA ASN A 70 -3.96 18.04 -6.30
C ASN A 70 -5.44 17.68 -6.06
N TRP A 71 -6.33 18.64 -6.15
CA TRP A 71 -7.77 18.48 -5.97
C TRP A 71 -8.58 18.55 -7.26
N SER A 72 -7.93 18.60 -8.43
CA SER A 72 -8.59 18.55 -9.73
C SER A 72 -8.69 17.11 -10.26
N PRO A 73 -9.91 16.53 -10.38
CA PRO A 73 -10.09 15.23 -11.00
C PRO A 73 -9.57 15.15 -12.44
N GLU A 74 -9.68 16.25 -13.20
CA GLU A 74 -9.15 16.35 -14.55
C GLU A 74 -7.63 16.25 -14.56
N ALA A 75 -6.95 17.03 -13.70
CA ALA A 75 -5.49 17.02 -13.63
C ALA A 75 -4.95 15.66 -13.19
N VAL A 76 -5.57 15.05 -12.18
CA VAL A 76 -5.09 13.79 -11.58
C VAL A 76 -5.37 12.59 -12.50
N PHE A 77 -6.58 12.49 -13.09
CA PHE A 77 -7.00 11.31 -13.82
C PHE A 77 -7.00 11.47 -15.34
N GLU A 78 -7.57 12.54 -15.90
CA GLU A 78 -7.60 12.72 -17.36
C GLU A 78 -6.20 13.11 -17.90
N HIS A 79 -5.48 14.03 -17.20
CA HIS A 79 -4.16 14.46 -17.61
C HIS A 79 -3.02 13.64 -16.99
N ALA A 80 -3.33 12.71 -16.05
CA ALA A 80 -2.35 11.85 -15.39
C ALA A 80 -1.12 12.60 -14.80
N ARG A 81 -1.34 13.86 -14.31
CA ARG A 81 -0.30 14.83 -13.93
C ARG A 81 0.78 14.27 -13.00
N TYR A 82 0.42 13.35 -12.10
CA TYR A 82 1.31 12.79 -11.08
C TYR A 82 1.80 11.38 -11.40
N LYS A 83 1.38 10.80 -12.52
CA LYS A 83 1.86 9.48 -12.93
C LYS A 83 3.30 9.59 -13.43
N ASN A 84 4.09 8.58 -13.09
CA ASN A 84 5.44 8.44 -13.65
C ASN A 84 5.37 7.93 -15.11
N SER A 85 6.49 8.09 -15.85
CA SER A 85 6.61 7.66 -17.24
C SER A 85 7.11 6.21 -17.39
N GLU A 86 7.36 5.52 -16.26
CA GLU A 86 7.87 4.15 -16.29
C GLU A 86 6.84 3.20 -16.88
N GLN A 87 7.31 2.27 -17.69
CA GLN A 87 6.48 1.22 -18.29
C GLN A 87 6.94 -0.13 -17.75
N TRP A 88 5.98 -0.95 -17.30
CA TRP A 88 6.20 -2.36 -17.06
C TRP A 88 5.54 -3.16 -18.18
N TYR A 89 5.88 -4.43 -18.27
CA TYR A 89 5.42 -5.31 -19.34
C TYR A 89 4.69 -6.51 -18.75
N SER A 90 3.58 -6.91 -19.33
CA SER A 90 3.00 -8.23 -19.06
C SER A 90 3.72 -9.28 -19.89
N ALA A 91 3.70 -10.54 -19.46
CA ALA A 91 4.41 -11.62 -20.13
C ALA A 91 4.06 -11.77 -21.62
N ASP A 92 2.77 -11.62 -21.95
CA ASP A 92 2.22 -11.87 -23.28
C ASP A 92 1.51 -10.61 -23.85
N GLY A 93 1.77 -9.43 -23.27
CA GLY A 93 0.99 -8.24 -23.59
C GLY A 93 1.81 -6.98 -23.82
N PRO A 94 1.13 -5.88 -24.15
CA PRO A 94 1.77 -4.58 -24.32
C PRO A 94 2.35 -4.05 -23.00
N ALA A 95 3.20 -3.03 -23.14
CA ALA A 95 3.64 -2.23 -22.00
C ALA A 95 2.43 -1.55 -21.32
N PHE A 96 2.51 -1.39 -20.01
CA PHE A 96 1.50 -0.69 -19.22
C PHE A 96 2.15 0.25 -18.20
N ALA A 97 1.49 1.36 -17.91
CA ALA A 97 1.88 2.26 -16.83
C ALA A 97 1.45 1.62 -15.49
N PRO A 98 2.40 1.32 -14.58
CA PRO A 98 2.07 0.65 -13.33
C PRO A 98 1.30 1.56 -12.34
N GLY A 99 0.51 0.94 -11.45
CA GLY A 99 -0.19 1.63 -10.37
C GLY A 99 0.72 2.05 -9.21
N VAL A 100 1.88 2.64 -9.51
CA VAL A 100 2.87 3.10 -8.52
C VAL A 100 3.20 4.58 -8.71
N TYR A 101 3.55 5.23 -7.60
CA TYR A 101 3.92 6.65 -7.57
C TYR A 101 5.28 6.82 -6.89
N TYR A 102 6.15 7.59 -7.53
CA TYR A 102 7.51 7.84 -7.06
C TYR A 102 7.63 9.25 -6.48
N TYR A 103 7.20 9.35 -5.23
CA TYR A 103 7.31 10.55 -4.40
C TYR A 103 7.73 10.13 -2.99
N VAL A 104 8.27 11.05 -2.22
CA VAL A 104 8.47 10.83 -0.78
C VAL A 104 7.14 10.44 -0.14
N GLY A 105 7.10 9.27 0.50
CA GLY A 105 5.87 8.64 0.99
C GLY A 105 5.24 7.59 0.04
N GLY A 106 5.74 7.48 -1.20
CA GLY A 106 5.31 6.47 -2.18
C GLY A 106 3.82 6.47 -2.46
N ASN A 107 3.25 5.27 -2.65
CA ASN A 107 1.82 5.08 -2.96
C ASN A 107 0.89 5.64 -1.88
N THR A 108 1.36 5.86 -0.64
CA THR A 108 0.53 6.41 0.43
C THR A 108 0.11 7.87 0.20
N LYS A 109 0.78 8.58 -0.69
CA LYS A 109 0.36 9.93 -1.12
C LYS A 109 -1.00 9.91 -1.82
N PHE A 110 -1.33 8.79 -2.50
CA PHE A 110 -2.54 8.63 -3.33
C PHE A 110 -3.54 7.63 -2.76
N TYR A 111 -3.19 6.84 -1.73
CA TYR A 111 -4.07 5.82 -1.18
C TYR A 111 -5.32 6.38 -0.50
N GLY A 112 -6.30 5.53 -0.22
CA GLY A 112 -7.53 5.91 0.44
C GLY A 112 -7.45 6.10 1.96
N ALA A 113 -6.27 5.98 2.57
CA ALA A 113 -6.09 6.01 4.02
C ALA A 113 -6.90 4.94 4.80
N MET A 114 -7.35 3.88 4.13
CA MET A 114 -7.98 2.73 4.77
C MET A 114 -6.91 1.86 5.42
N MET A 115 -7.04 1.64 6.73
CA MET A 115 -6.06 0.91 7.54
C MET A 115 -6.68 -0.18 8.41
N PRO A 116 -7.38 -1.18 7.84
CA PRO A 116 -7.82 -2.35 8.57
C PRO A 116 -6.63 -3.26 8.91
N ARG A 117 -6.71 -3.97 10.03
CA ARG A 117 -5.80 -5.06 10.36
C ARG A 117 -6.10 -6.28 9.49
N PHE A 118 -5.11 -7.11 9.18
CA PHE A 118 -5.37 -8.49 8.76
C PHE A 118 -6.04 -9.24 9.91
N ARG A 119 -6.89 -10.21 9.58
CA ARG A 119 -7.60 -10.99 10.57
C ARG A 119 -6.68 -12.06 11.15
N GLU A 120 -6.92 -12.47 12.37
CA GLU A 120 -6.12 -13.53 13.01
C GLU A 120 -6.01 -14.78 12.12
N ARG A 121 -7.10 -15.18 11.47
CA ARG A 121 -7.12 -16.33 10.56
C ARG A 121 -6.31 -16.10 9.27
N ASP A 122 -6.06 -14.86 8.85
CA ASP A 122 -5.25 -14.57 7.65
C ASP A 122 -3.78 -14.99 7.82
N PHE A 123 -3.35 -15.27 9.04
CA PHE A 123 -2.00 -15.76 9.36
C PHE A 123 -1.88 -17.29 9.37
N GLY A 124 -2.99 -18.03 9.29
CA GLY A 124 -3.02 -19.47 9.18
C GLY A 124 -3.26 -19.97 7.76
N ASP A 125 -3.24 -21.30 7.58
CA ASP A 125 -3.68 -21.89 6.33
C ASP A 125 -5.19 -21.68 6.16
N ILE A 126 -5.59 -21.11 5.03
CA ILE A 126 -7.00 -20.90 4.69
C ILE A 126 -7.30 -21.62 3.37
N GLU A 127 -8.23 -22.57 3.43
CA GLU A 127 -8.72 -23.24 2.23
C GLU A 127 -9.66 -22.32 1.45
N HIS A 128 -9.37 -22.16 0.17
CA HIS A 128 -10.23 -21.53 -0.84
C HIS A 128 -10.70 -22.59 -1.82
N ARG A 129 -11.76 -22.30 -2.57
CA ARG A 129 -12.23 -23.23 -3.61
C ARG A 129 -11.18 -23.50 -4.69
N GLU A 130 -10.31 -22.53 -4.97
CA GLU A 130 -9.32 -22.59 -6.06
C GLU A 130 -7.87 -22.78 -5.56
N GLY A 131 -7.65 -23.04 -4.28
CA GLY A 131 -6.34 -23.27 -3.70
C GLY A 131 -6.27 -22.97 -2.22
N VAL A 132 -5.08 -22.69 -1.72
CA VAL A 132 -4.82 -22.42 -0.31
C VAL A 132 -4.07 -21.11 -0.16
N SER A 133 -4.52 -20.27 0.77
CA SER A 133 -3.72 -19.18 1.33
C SER A 133 -2.82 -19.77 2.41
N PRO A 134 -1.49 -19.78 2.25
CA PRO A 134 -0.60 -20.47 3.17
C PRO A 134 -0.39 -19.70 4.47
N ALA A 135 -0.12 -20.43 5.55
CA ALA A 135 0.22 -19.87 6.85
C ALA A 135 1.48 -18.99 6.79
N TRP A 136 1.46 -17.91 7.54
CA TRP A 136 2.62 -17.06 7.77
C TRP A 136 3.55 -17.72 8.81
N PRO A 137 4.87 -17.49 8.78
CA PRO A 137 5.79 -17.99 9.79
C PRO A 137 5.71 -17.21 11.12
N ILE A 138 4.79 -16.25 11.19
CA ILE A 138 4.46 -15.43 12.35
C ILE A 138 2.96 -15.42 12.57
N SER A 139 2.53 -15.31 13.82
CA SER A 139 1.12 -15.26 14.18
C SER A 139 0.58 -13.82 14.19
N TYR A 140 -0.75 -13.67 14.25
CA TYR A 140 -1.38 -12.39 14.53
C TYR A 140 -0.89 -11.80 15.87
N GLY A 141 -0.71 -12.63 16.89
CA GLY A 141 -0.22 -12.21 18.21
C GLY A 141 1.17 -11.59 18.17
N ASP A 142 2.05 -12.04 17.25
CA ASP A 142 3.37 -11.45 17.03
C ASP A 142 3.29 -10.05 16.42
N LEU A 143 2.21 -9.72 15.71
CA LEU A 143 1.99 -8.41 15.08
C LEU A 143 1.06 -7.49 15.88
N GLU A 144 0.24 -8.01 16.77
CA GLU A 144 -0.80 -7.25 17.46
C GLU A 144 -0.28 -6.00 18.19
N PRO A 145 0.81 -6.05 18.99
CA PRO A 145 1.36 -4.87 19.64
C PRO A 145 1.79 -3.79 18.63
N PHE A 146 2.34 -4.21 17.50
CA PHE A 146 2.81 -3.33 16.43
C PHE A 146 1.67 -2.77 15.57
N TYR A 147 0.55 -3.48 15.47
CA TYR A 147 -0.68 -2.91 14.93
C TYR A 147 -1.16 -1.74 15.78
N CYS A 148 -1.18 -1.87 17.10
CA CYS A 148 -1.55 -0.77 18.00
C CYS A 148 -0.60 0.43 17.86
N GLU A 149 0.70 0.18 17.73
CA GLU A 149 1.71 1.24 17.53
C GLU A 149 1.54 1.93 16.17
N ALA A 150 1.34 1.16 15.09
CA ALA A 150 1.10 1.69 13.75
C ALA A 150 -0.20 2.51 13.68
N GLU A 151 -1.29 2.04 14.31
CA GLU A 151 -2.54 2.80 14.42
C GLU A 151 -2.33 4.13 15.11
N ALA A 152 -1.53 4.17 16.18
CA ALA A 152 -1.18 5.41 16.89
C ALA A 152 -0.32 6.35 16.02
N LEU A 153 0.70 5.82 15.35
CA LEU A 153 1.58 6.58 14.47
C LEU A 153 0.84 7.25 13.31
N TYR A 154 -0.07 6.53 12.69
CA TYR A 154 -0.82 7.02 11.53
C TYR A 154 -2.16 7.67 11.88
N GLY A 155 -2.51 7.74 13.16
CA GLY A 155 -3.73 8.40 13.64
C GLY A 155 -5.01 7.74 13.15
N VAL A 156 -5.13 6.43 13.31
CA VAL A 156 -6.26 5.66 12.78
C VAL A 156 -7.52 5.89 13.61
N HIS A 157 -8.60 6.24 12.93
CA HIS A 157 -9.95 6.33 13.47
C HIS A 157 -10.67 4.99 13.32
N GLY A 158 -11.41 4.54 14.33
CA GLY A 158 -12.20 3.31 14.26
C GLY A 158 -13.12 3.12 15.47
N THR A 159 -13.91 2.05 15.44
CA THR A 159 -14.74 1.58 16.57
C THR A 159 -14.40 0.11 16.82
N PRO A 160 -13.83 -0.23 17.99
CA PRO A 160 -13.48 -1.61 18.30
C PRO A 160 -14.75 -2.47 18.48
N GLY A 161 -14.67 -3.73 18.09
CA GLY A 161 -15.75 -4.72 18.27
C GLY A 161 -16.96 -4.54 17.36
N GLN A 162 -16.93 -3.63 16.41
CA GLN A 162 -18.03 -3.41 15.46
C GLN A 162 -18.01 -4.43 14.31
N GLU A 163 -16.84 -4.86 13.90
CA GLU A 163 -16.65 -5.73 12.75
C GLU A 163 -16.77 -7.22 13.14
N PRO A 164 -17.57 -8.05 12.40
CA PRO A 164 -17.79 -9.46 12.77
C PRO A 164 -16.52 -10.33 12.69
N THR A 165 -15.51 -9.91 11.91
CA THR A 165 -14.24 -10.64 11.74
C THR A 165 -13.04 -9.91 12.34
N GLU A 166 -13.30 -8.85 13.13
CA GLU A 166 -12.23 -8.06 13.74
C GLU A 166 -11.36 -8.93 14.64
N PRO A 167 -10.03 -8.90 14.46
CA PRO A 167 -9.15 -9.65 15.33
C PRO A 167 -9.06 -9.03 16.73
N PRO A 168 -8.66 -9.78 17.75
CA PRO A 168 -8.44 -9.27 19.10
C PRO A 168 -7.50 -8.07 19.11
N ARG A 169 -7.71 -7.12 20.02
CA ARG A 169 -6.85 -5.95 20.19
C ARG A 169 -6.59 -5.65 21.67
N SER A 170 -5.34 -5.28 21.98
CA SER A 170 -4.93 -4.90 23.34
C SER A 170 -5.19 -3.43 23.67
N LYS A 171 -5.37 -2.59 22.63
CA LYS A 171 -5.68 -1.15 22.76
C LYS A 171 -6.77 -0.75 21.79
N ASP A 172 -7.60 0.19 22.20
CA ASP A 172 -8.58 0.82 21.33
C ASP A 172 -7.92 1.64 20.22
N TYR A 173 -8.70 2.00 19.19
CA TYR A 173 -8.23 2.95 18.18
C TYR A 173 -7.84 4.29 18.81
N PRO A 174 -6.80 4.98 18.32
CA PRO A 174 -6.39 6.29 18.84
C PRO A 174 -7.51 7.33 18.80
N TYR A 175 -8.39 7.21 17.82
CA TYR A 175 -9.49 8.15 17.62
C TYR A 175 -10.80 7.42 17.29
N PRO A 176 -11.96 7.99 17.70
CA PRO A 176 -13.26 7.41 17.37
C PRO A 176 -13.51 7.39 15.87
N ALA A 177 -14.32 6.45 15.40
CA ALA A 177 -14.67 6.30 14.00
C ALA A 177 -15.19 7.61 13.38
N VAL A 178 -14.91 7.79 12.10
CA VAL A 178 -15.46 8.90 11.32
C VAL A 178 -16.95 8.64 11.07
N PRO A 179 -17.87 9.51 11.52
CA PRO A 179 -19.29 9.28 11.36
C PRO A 179 -19.68 9.27 9.87
N HIS A 180 -20.67 8.48 9.55
CA HIS A 180 -21.29 8.48 8.22
C HIS A 180 -22.03 9.79 7.95
N GLU A 181 -21.90 10.33 6.74
CA GLU A 181 -22.81 11.37 6.30
C GLU A 181 -24.23 10.80 6.12
N PRO A 182 -25.31 11.61 6.23
CA PRO A 182 -26.68 11.10 6.26
C PRO A 182 -27.07 10.16 5.11
N PRO A 183 -26.63 10.34 3.84
CA PRO A 183 -26.92 9.36 2.78
C PRO A 183 -26.26 8.01 3.03
N ILE A 184 -25.04 8.00 3.58
CA ILE A 184 -24.30 6.77 3.88
C ILE A 184 -24.85 6.08 5.12
N GLN A 185 -25.27 6.85 6.14
CA GLN A 185 -25.96 6.29 7.30
C GLN A 185 -27.25 5.57 6.89
N ARG A 186 -28.06 6.18 5.99
CA ARG A 186 -29.27 5.50 5.47
C ARG A 186 -28.94 4.18 4.77
N LEU A 187 -27.85 4.15 3.97
CA LEU A 187 -27.39 2.90 3.36
C LEU A 187 -26.98 1.87 4.41
N ALA A 188 -26.24 2.28 5.45
CA ALA A 188 -25.87 1.41 6.55
C ALA A 188 -27.12 0.82 7.23
N ASP A 189 -28.12 1.66 7.54
CA ASP A 189 -29.38 1.23 8.15
C ASP A 189 -30.16 0.26 7.25
N ASP A 190 -30.17 0.50 5.91
CA ASP A 190 -30.80 -0.38 4.93
C ASP A 190 -30.12 -1.75 4.84
N LEU A 191 -28.79 -1.80 4.96
CA LEU A 191 -28.02 -3.03 5.01
C LEU A 191 -28.23 -3.77 6.34
N ALA A 192 -28.27 -3.04 7.46
CA ALA A 192 -28.53 -3.60 8.79
C ALA A 192 -29.94 -4.25 8.87
N ARG A 193 -30.97 -3.64 8.25
CA ARG A 193 -32.30 -4.24 8.14
C ARG A 193 -32.33 -5.55 7.35
N GLN A 194 -31.32 -5.81 6.54
CA GLN A 194 -31.14 -7.09 5.84
C GLN A 194 -30.40 -8.16 6.67
N GLY A 195 -30.01 -7.83 7.93
CA GLY A 195 -29.26 -8.68 8.82
C GLY A 195 -27.75 -8.64 8.61
N LEU A 196 -27.25 -7.68 7.79
CA LEU A 196 -25.83 -7.43 7.62
C LEU A 196 -25.30 -6.52 8.73
N ARG A 197 -23.98 -6.50 8.92
CA ARG A 197 -23.28 -5.70 9.93
C ARG A 197 -22.40 -4.64 9.28
N PRO A 198 -22.97 -3.52 8.78
CA PRO A 198 -22.18 -2.43 8.25
C PRO A 198 -21.28 -1.84 9.34
N ILE A 199 -20.06 -1.54 8.98
CA ILE A 199 -19.03 -1.05 9.90
C ILE A 199 -18.51 0.31 9.47
N ALA A 200 -18.00 1.07 10.44
CA ALA A 200 -17.18 2.24 10.16
C ALA A 200 -15.76 1.78 9.79
N MET A 201 -15.35 2.09 8.57
CA MET A 201 -14.00 1.70 8.10
C MET A 201 -12.90 2.40 8.91
N PRO A 202 -11.84 1.66 9.29
CA PRO A 202 -10.66 2.26 9.91
C PRO A 202 -9.97 3.23 8.95
N LEU A 203 -9.82 4.51 9.35
CA LEU A 203 -9.31 5.58 8.49
C LEU A 203 -8.17 6.36 9.15
N ALA A 204 -7.02 6.42 8.50
CA ALA A 204 -5.88 7.23 8.90
C ALA A 204 -6.02 8.66 8.34
N ILE A 205 -6.75 9.52 9.04
CA ILE A 205 -6.96 10.92 8.66
C ILE A 205 -6.90 11.83 9.89
N ALA A 206 -6.36 13.04 9.75
CA ALA A 206 -6.27 14.00 10.85
C ALA A 206 -7.60 14.71 11.10
N ARG A 207 -8.62 13.96 11.57
CA ARG A 207 -9.96 14.46 11.91
C ARG A 207 -10.18 14.52 13.43
N HIS A 208 -9.17 14.84 14.17
CA HIS A 208 -9.21 15.09 15.61
C HIS A 208 -9.05 16.60 15.89
N ARG A 209 -9.16 17.02 17.16
CA ARG A 209 -8.94 18.42 17.55
C ARG A 209 -7.52 18.85 17.17
N GLY A 210 -7.41 19.89 16.35
CA GLY A 210 -6.13 20.36 15.77
C GLY A 210 -5.73 19.69 14.47
N GLY A 211 -6.49 18.68 14.01
CA GLY A 211 -6.27 18.05 12.70
C GLY A 211 -6.83 18.87 11.54
N GLY A 212 -6.23 18.73 10.36
CA GLY A 212 -6.53 19.55 9.17
C GLY A 212 -7.51 18.92 8.17
N CYS A 213 -8.07 17.73 8.43
CA CYS A 213 -8.94 17.04 7.46
C CYS A 213 -10.27 17.77 7.25
N VAL A 214 -10.51 18.19 6.00
CA VAL A 214 -11.73 18.89 5.58
C VAL A 214 -12.79 17.98 4.96
N GLN A 215 -12.59 16.66 4.98
CA GLN A 215 -13.50 15.66 4.41
C GLN A 215 -13.90 15.96 2.94
N CYS A 216 -12.91 16.22 2.10
CA CYS A 216 -13.09 16.55 0.70
C CYS A 216 -13.53 15.35 -0.16
N ARG A 217 -14.04 15.62 -1.38
CA ARG A 217 -14.38 14.59 -2.37
C ARG A 217 -13.17 13.96 -3.06
N THR A 218 -11.98 14.49 -2.82
CA THR A 218 -10.72 14.15 -3.50
C THR A 218 -9.76 13.45 -2.54
N CYS A 219 -10.16 12.31 -1.98
CA CYS A 219 -9.36 11.54 -1.03
C CYS A 219 -8.70 10.30 -1.67
N ASP A 220 -9.49 9.41 -2.31
CA ASP A 220 -8.96 8.20 -2.95
C ASP A 220 -8.40 8.50 -4.33
N GLY A 221 -7.14 8.15 -4.54
CA GLY A 221 -6.43 8.40 -5.80
C GLY A 221 -5.91 9.83 -5.95
N PHE A 222 -6.08 10.69 -4.97
CA PHE A 222 -5.62 12.09 -5.00
C PHE A 222 -4.55 12.36 -3.95
N PRO A 223 -3.61 13.28 -4.22
CA PRO A 223 -2.77 13.88 -3.18
C PRO A 223 -3.61 14.67 -2.17
N CYS A 224 -3.19 14.67 -0.90
CA CYS A 224 -3.84 15.49 0.12
C CYS A 224 -3.24 16.89 0.17
N MET A 225 -3.96 17.90 -0.31
CA MET A 225 -3.47 19.29 -0.35
C MET A 225 -3.33 19.93 1.04
N VAL A 226 -3.96 19.35 2.07
CA VAL A 226 -3.95 19.87 3.46
C VAL A 226 -3.14 19.00 4.42
N ASP A 227 -2.31 18.07 3.90
CA ASP A 227 -1.46 17.16 4.69
C ASP A 227 -2.20 16.45 5.85
N ALA A 228 -3.48 16.15 5.66
CA ALA A 228 -4.34 15.55 6.68
C ALA A 228 -4.64 14.06 6.45
N LYS A 229 -4.01 13.45 5.44
CA LYS A 229 -4.00 12.02 5.23
C LYS A 229 -2.85 11.42 6.03
N GLY A 230 -3.08 10.37 6.79
CA GLY A 230 -2.05 9.64 7.53
C GLY A 230 -1.15 8.87 6.58
N ASP A 231 -0.39 9.57 5.74
CA ASP A 231 0.55 8.97 4.80
C ASP A 231 1.97 8.85 5.39
N ALA A 232 2.80 8.05 4.75
CA ALA A 232 4.13 7.71 5.24
C ALA A 232 5.09 8.92 5.34
N ASP A 233 4.94 9.90 4.45
CA ASP A 233 5.71 11.14 4.51
C ASP A 233 5.27 12.01 5.70
N VAL A 234 4.00 12.37 5.76
CA VAL A 234 3.48 13.34 6.74
C VAL A 234 3.50 12.79 8.16
N SER A 235 3.12 11.51 8.34
CA SER A 235 2.98 10.91 9.67
C SER A 235 4.31 10.38 10.24
N ALA A 236 5.18 9.83 9.40
CA ALA A 236 6.37 9.12 9.87
C ALA A 236 7.68 9.81 9.49
N LEU A 237 7.92 10.09 8.21
CA LEU A 237 9.26 10.49 7.74
C LEU A 237 9.56 11.98 7.90
N ARG A 238 8.68 12.86 7.39
CA ARG A 238 8.93 14.31 7.34
C ARG A 238 9.27 14.93 8.71
N PRO A 239 8.58 14.56 9.81
CA PRO A 239 8.94 15.06 11.14
C PRO A 239 10.36 14.67 11.57
N LEU A 240 10.81 13.46 11.22
CA LEU A 240 12.13 12.95 11.59
C LEU A 240 13.25 13.62 10.78
N VAL A 241 13.05 13.83 9.50
CA VAL A 241 14.02 14.55 8.66
C VAL A 241 14.15 16.00 9.14
N ARG A 242 13.04 16.68 9.40
CA ARG A 242 13.05 18.06 9.93
C ARG A 242 13.75 18.19 11.27
N SER A 243 13.64 17.20 12.13
CA SER A 243 14.33 17.18 13.45
C SER A 243 15.78 16.71 13.38
N GLY A 244 16.26 16.31 12.19
CA GLY A 244 17.61 15.78 12.01
C GLY A 244 17.84 14.37 12.55
N ARG A 245 16.78 13.66 12.96
CA ARG A 245 16.88 12.28 13.48
C ARG A 245 17.05 11.22 12.40
N VAL A 246 16.67 11.54 11.18
CA VAL A 246 16.79 10.69 10.00
C VAL A 246 17.22 11.57 8.84
N ARG A 247 18.13 11.09 8.03
CA ARG A 247 18.61 11.75 6.82
C ARG A 247 17.81 11.28 5.61
N LEU A 248 17.58 12.15 4.63
CA LEU A 248 16.83 11.81 3.41
C LEU A 248 17.59 12.29 2.17
N LEU A 249 17.83 11.37 1.24
CA LEU A 249 18.38 11.60 -0.09
C LEU A 249 17.27 11.36 -1.13
N THR A 250 16.77 12.43 -1.75
CA THR A 250 15.73 12.38 -2.80
C THR A 250 16.33 12.31 -4.20
N GLY A 251 15.50 12.05 -5.21
CA GLY A 251 15.89 12.04 -6.62
C GLY A 251 16.91 10.95 -6.97
N THR A 252 17.05 9.91 -6.12
CA THR A 252 18.10 8.90 -6.25
C THR A 252 17.50 7.51 -6.42
N THR A 253 17.62 6.95 -7.62
CA THR A 253 17.18 5.59 -7.94
C THR A 253 18.30 4.60 -7.64
N VAL A 254 18.12 3.74 -6.63
CA VAL A 254 19.03 2.61 -6.38
C VAL A 254 18.81 1.54 -7.44
N THR A 255 19.88 1.13 -8.10
CA THR A 255 19.83 0.19 -9.25
C THR A 255 20.41 -1.16 -8.92
N ARG A 256 21.38 -1.24 -7.98
CA ARG A 256 22.06 -2.49 -7.58
C ARG A 256 22.49 -2.45 -6.12
N LEU A 257 22.59 -3.62 -5.53
CA LEU A 257 23.26 -3.90 -4.26
C LEU A 257 24.51 -4.74 -4.55
N GLU A 258 25.67 -4.27 -4.11
CA GLU A 258 26.95 -4.91 -4.37
C GLU A 258 27.43 -5.62 -3.10
N THR A 259 27.87 -6.88 -3.25
CA THR A 259 28.31 -7.73 -2.13
C THR A 259 29.83 -7.76 -1.99
N ALA A 260 30.27 -8.20 -0.82
CA ALA A 260 31.64 -8.68 -0.65
C ALA A 260 31.91 -9.91 -1.52
N ALA A 261 33.18 -10.26 -1.71
CA ALA A 261 33.58 -11.37 -2.58
C ALA A 261 32.97 -12.74 -2.19
N ASP A 262 32.68 -12.93 -0.88
CA ASP A 262 32.04 -14.15 -0.37
C ASP A 262 30.51 -14.18 -0.58
N GLY A 263 29.94 -13.10 -1.11
CA GLY A 263 28.50 -12.95 -1.37
C GLY A 263 27.62 -12.76 -0.12
N SER A 264 28.16 -12.91 1.09
CA SER A 264 27.33 -12.98 2.32
C SER A 264 26.89 -11.62 2.87
N THR A 265 27.49 -10.52 2.40
CA THR A 265 27.28 -9.19 2.97
C THR A 265 27.22 -8.14 1.87
N VAL A 266 26.21 -7.32 1.85
CA VAL A 266 26.14 -6.13 0.98
C VAL A 266 27.06 -5.05 1.54
N THR A 267 27.97 -4.54 0.71
CA THR A 267 28.96 -3.52 1.07
C THR A 267 28.50 -2.11 0.71
N HIS A 268 27.75 -1.97 -0.39
CA HIS A 268 27.20 -0.69 -0.84
C HIS A 268 26.06 -0.89 -1.82
N ALA A 269 25.25 0.13 -1.96
CA ALA A 269 24.27 0.24 -3.03
C ALA A 269 24.76 1.23 -4.10
N VAL A 270 24.48 0.90 -5.36
CA VAL A 270 24.73 1.79 -6.50
C VAL A 270 23.41 2.40 -6.94
N GLY A 271 23.40 3.71 -7.12
CA GLY A 271 22.24 4.44 -7.58
C GLY A 271 22.57 5.46 -8.68
N ARG A 272 21.53 6.11 -9.17
CA ARG A 272 21.62 7.22 -10.13
C ARG A 272 20.82 8.41 -9.63
N ARG A 273 21.45 9.59 -9.67
CA ARG A 273 20.85 10.89 -9.34
C ARG A 273 21.19 11.89 -10.45
N SER A 274 20.18 12.46 -11.10
CA SER A 274 20.39 13.40 -12.22
C SER A 274 21.38 12.90 -13.29
N GLY A 275 21.34 11.59 -13.60
CA GLY A 275 22.25 10.96 -14.58
C GLY A 275 23.64 10.58 -14.04
N GLN A 276 24.03 11.05 -12.87
CA GLN A 276 25.31 10.71 -12.23
C GLN A 276 25.18 9.45 -11.36
N SER A 277 26.28 8.71 -11.21
CA SER A 277 26.36 7.56 -10.30
C SER A 277 26.46 8.05 -8.85
N VAL A 278 25.75 7.38 -7.95
CA VAL A 278 25.81 7.61 -6.50
C VAL A 278 26.11 6.27 -5.83
N THR A 279 27.06 6.28 -4.89
CA THR A 279 27.42 5.12 -4.05
C THR A 279 26.92 5.33 -2.64
N ILE A 280 26.06 4.45 -2.16
CA ILE A 280 25.53 4.49 -0.79
C ILE A 280 26.23 3.39 0.03
N ARG A 281 27.05 3.78 0.98
CA ARG A 281 27.77 2.86 1.87
C ARG A 281 27.03 2.75 3.20
N ALA A 282 26.74 1.52 3.63
CA ALA A 282 26.12 1.28 4.92
C ALA A 282 26.53 -0.06 5.51
N ALA A 283 26.49 -0.17 6.83
CA ALA A 283 26.68 -1.45 7.49
C ALA A 283 25.45 -2.36 7.35
N ARG A 284 24.25 -1.77 7.20
CA ARG A 284 22.96 -2.47 7.10
C ARG A 284 22.09 -1.85 6.01
N PHE A 285 21.34 -2.67 5.30
CA PHE A 285 20.43 -2.24 4.24
C PHE A 285 19.02 -2.71 4.53
N VAL A 286 18.05 -1.81 4.40
CA VAL A 286 16.62 -2.14 4.46
C VAL A 286 16.00 -1.82 3.10
N VAL A 287 15.46 -2.82 2.41
CA VAL A 287 14.78 -2.63 1.13
C VAL A 287 13.28 -2.47 1.37
N ALA A 288 12.72 -1.37 0.89
CA ALA A 288 11.32 -0.96 1.05
C ALA A 288 10.79 -0.24 -0.20
N ALA A 289 11.21 -0.70 -1.39
CA ALA A 289 10.91 -0.05 -2.68
C ALA A 289 9.54 -0.46 -3.26
N GLY A 290 8.77 -1.29 -2.54
CA GLY A 290 7.51 -1.88 -2.97
C GLY A 290 7.69 -3.19 -3.72
N ALA A 291 6.69 -4.09 -3.66
CA ALA A 291 6.84 -5.50 -4.02
C ALA A 291 7.55 -5.75 -5.36
N VAL A 292 7.19 -5.04 -6.41
CA VAL A 292 7.80 -5.25 -7.74
C VAL A 292 9.21 -4.68 -7.82
N ASN A 293 9.41 -3.43 -7.35
CA ASN A 293 10.72 -2.79 -7.43
C ASN A 293 11.74 -3.44 -6.48
N SER A 294 11.32 -3.92 -5.31
CA SER A 294 12.20 -4.65 -4.38
C SER A 294 12.68 -5.96 -5.00
N ALA A 295 11.79 -6.73 -5.63
CA ALA A 295 12.19 -7.93 -6.36
C ALA A 295 13.08 -7.60 -7.56
N ALA A 296 12.75 -6.57 -8.34
CA ALA A 296 13.58 -6.13 -9.47
C ALA A 296 14.98 -5.70 -9.03
N LEU A 297 15.10 -5.00 -7.87
CA LEU A 297 16.39 -4.64 -7.29
C LEU A 297 17.24 -5.88 -6.97
N PHE A 298 16.65 -6.90 -6.34
CA PHE A 298 17.34 -8.15 -6.04
C PHE A 298 17.78 -8.86 -7.34
N LEU A 299 16.90 -8.96 -8.33
CA LEU A 299 17.22 -9.58 -9.64
C LEU A 299 18.33 -8.84 -10.39
N ARG A 300 18.33 -7.51 -10.38
CA ARG A 300 19.35 -6.65 -10.98
C ARG A 300 20.71 -6.74 -10.29
N SER A 301 20.72 -7.16 -9.03
CA SER A 301 21.92 -7.29 -8.21
C SER A 301 22.63 -8.64 -8.40
N ALA A 302 22.52 -9.23 -9.60
CA ALA A 302 23.24 -10.44 -9.95
C ALA A 302 24.77 -10.20 -9.96
N SER A 303 25.53 -11.19 -9.47
CA SER A 303 27.00 -11.19 -9.39
C SER A 303 27.53 -12.61 -9.52
N ASP A 304 28.84 -12.80 -9.51
CA ASP A 304 29.43 -14.14 -9.53
C ASP A 304 29.01 -14.99 -8.34
N ALA A 305 28.83 -14.37 -7.17
CA ALA A 305 28.33 -15.05 -5.97
C ALA A 305 26.80 -15.29 -6.01
N HIS A 306 26.07 -14.48 -6.75
CA HIS A 306 24.61 -14.54 -6.89
C HIS A 306 24.20 -14.50 -8.37
N PRO A 307 24.47 -15.53 -9.16
CA PRO A 307 24.32 -15.47 -10.64
C PRO A 307 22.88 -15.29 -11.12
N ASN A 308 21.89 -15.67 -10.29
CA ASN A 308 20.48 -15.57 -10.61
C ASN A 308 19.78 -14.34 -9.96
N GLY A 309 20.56 -13.40 -9.42
CA GLY A 309 20.07 -12.28 -8.60
C GLY A 309 20.43 -12.45 -7.13
N LEU A 310 20.51 -11.36 -6.41
CA LEU A 310 20.87 -11.32 -4.99
C LEU A 310 19.91 -12.19 -4.16
N ALA A 311 20.46 -13.02 -3.27
CA ALA A 311 19.70 -13.94 -2.40
C ALA A 311 18.70 -14.83 -3.17
N ASN A 312 19.03 -15.23 -4.39
CA ASN A 312 18.14 -16.00 -5.27
C ASN A 312 18.69 -17.41 -5.62
N GLY A 313 19.44 -18.01 -4.73
CA GLY A 313 19.94 -19.38 -4.88
C GLY A 313 18.81 -20.41 -4.95
N SER A 314 17.68 -20.15 -4.30
CA SER A 314 16.48 -21.00 -4.30
C SER A 314 15.47 -20.69 -5.42
N ASP A 315 15.74 -19.72 -6.31
CA ASP A 315 14.80 -19.24 -7.35
C ASP A 315 13.45 -18.79 -6.77
N GLN A 316 13.47 -18.11 -5.61
CA GLN A 316 12.25 -17.57 -4.98
C GLN A 316 12.05 -16.07 -5.22
N VAL A 317 13.13 -15.32 -5.55
CA VAL A 317 13.03 -13.87 -5.80
C VAL A 317 12.11 -13.58 -6.98
N GLY A 318 11.16 -12.70 -6.78
CA GLY A 318 10.16 -12.31 -7.75
C GLY A 318 8.96 -13.25 -7.85
N ARG A 319 9.00 -14.48 -7.33
CA ARG A 319 7.90 -15.44 -7.41
C ARG A 319 6.78 -15.13 -6.43
N ASN A 320 5.63 -15.81 -6.61
CA ASN A 320 4.43 -15.65 -5.79
C ASN A 320 3.90 -14.20 -5.78
N TYR A 321 4.07 -13.50 -6.89
CA TYR A 321 3.44 -12.19 -7.06
C TYR A 321 1.93 -12.31 -6.90
N MET A 322 1.39 -11.54 -6.01
CA MET A 322 -0.04 -11.43 -5.74
C MET A 322 -0.48 -9.98 -5.81
N VAL A 323 -1.73 -9.82 -6.15
CA VAL A 323 -2.45 -8.56 -6.06
C VAL A 323 -3.93 -8.88 -5.82
N HIS A 324 -4.68 -8.08 -5.10
CA HIS A 324 -6.08 -8.40 -4.85
C HIS A 324 -6.88 -8.54 -6.16
N ASN A 325 -7.78 -9.52 -6.20
CA ASN A 325 -8.91 -9.43 -7.14
C ASN A 325 -9.79 -8.27 -6.70
N SER A 326 -9.79 -7.21 -7.47
CA SER A 326 -10.44 -5.95 -7.10
C SER A 326 -11.48 -5.54 -8.13
N THR A 327 -12.59 -4.96 -7.66
CA THR A 327 -13.66 -4.45 -8.53
C THR A 327 -14.12 -3.07 -8.06
N PHE A 328 -14.15 -2.12 -8.99
CA PHE A 328 -14.93 -0.90 -8.84
C PHE A 328 -16.41 -1.24 -9.00
N PHE A 329 -17.21 -0.87 -8.02
CA PHE A 329 -18.62 -1.17 -7.96
C PHE A 329 -19.41 0.12 -7.77
N VAL A 330 -20.19 0.50 -8.78
CA VAL A 330 -20.97 1.74 -8.85
C VAL A 330 -22.44 1.40 -8.80
N ALA A 331 -23.12 1.82 -7.73
CA ALA A 331 -24.56 1.58 -7.57
C ALA A 331 -25.33 2.90 -7.62
N ILE A 332 -26.36 2.96 -8.45
CA ILE A 332 -27.09 4.18 -8.79
C ILE A 332 -28.56 4.04 -8.41
N ASP A 333 -29.09 4.99 -7.65
CA ASP A 333 -30.52 5.27 -7.56
C ASP A 333 -30.85 6.51 -8.42
N PRO A 334 -31.45 6.33 -9.62
CA PRO A 334 -31.71 7.47 -10.51
C PRO A 334 -32.73 8.48 -9.95
N ARG A 335 -33.39 8.18 -8.84
CA ARG A 335 -34.38 9.05 -8.20
C ARG A 335 -33.79 9.93 -7.10
N ARG A 336 -32.56 9.62 -6.65
CA ARG A 336 -31.94 10.27 -5.48
C ARG A 336 -30.53 10.71 -5.80
N ALA A 337 -30.30 12.01 -5.80
CA ALA A 337 -28.94 12.53 -5.85
C ALA A 337 -28.15 12.13 -4.59
N ASN A 338 -26.89 11.81 -4.77
CA ASN A 338 -25.94 11.58 -3.67
C ASN A 338 -25.03 12.80 -3.51
N GLU A 339 -25.36 13.66 -2.59
CA GLU A 339 -24.63 14.90 -2.29
C GLU A 339 -23.44 14.68 -1.31
N THR A 340 -23.20 13.45 -0.88
CA THR A 340 -22.12 13.10 0.05
C THR A 340 -20.77 13.61 -0.46
N SER A 341 -20.03 14.26 0.40
CA SER A 341 -18.66 14.70 0.11
C SER A 341 -17.64 13.62 0.45
N PHE A 342 -17.71 13.04 1.64
CA PHE A 342 -16.76 12.05 2.15
C PHE A 342 -17.47 10.72 2.44
N GLN A 343 -17.81 9.98 1.37
CA GLN A 343 -18.61 8.75 1.51
C GLN A 343 -17.85 7.53 2.02
N LYS A 344 -16.53 7.50 1.98
CA LYS A 344 -15.66 6.33 2.21
C LYS A 344 -15.60 5.85 3.68
N THR A 345 -16.68 5.93 4.40
CA THR A 345 -16.72 5.59 5.82
C THR A 345 -17.34 4.24 6.13
N LEU A 346 -17.99 3.59 5.15
CA LEU A 346 -18.75 2.35 5.32
C LEU A 346 -18.02 1.14 4.74
N GLY A 347 -18.06 0.02 5.44
CA GLY A 347 -17.62 -1.30 4.95
C GLY A 347 -18.53 -2.44 5.38
N LEU A 348 -18.29 -3.63 4.80
CA LEU A 348 -18.95 -4.88 5.12
C LEU A 348 -17.94 -6.03 5.06
N ASN A 349 -17.86 -6.82 6.12
CA ASN A 349 -17.04 -8.02 6.21
C ASN A 349 -17.84 -9.28 6.58
N ASP A 350 -19.19 -9.23 6.46
CA ASP A 350 -20.05 -10.36 6.76
C ASP A 350 -19.69 -11.61 5.96
N TRP A 351 -19.15 -11.44 4.76
CA TRP A 351 -18.76 -12.52 3.85
C TRP A 351 -17.26 -12.77 3.79
N TYR A 352 -16.47 -12.17 4.67
CA TYR A 352 -15.02 -12.23 4.60
C TYR A 352 -14.52 -13.68 4.56
N PHE A 353 -14.98 -14.53 5.49
CA PHE A 353 -14.61 -15.93 5.58
C PHE A 353 -15.66 -16.90 5.01
N GLY A 354 -16.68 -16.40 4.31
CA GLY A 354 -17.68 -17.21 3.65
C GLY A 354 -19.10 -16.66 3.76
N ALA A 355 -20.04 -17.32 3.13
CA ALA A 355 -21.47 -17.03 3.15
C ALA A 355 -22.28 -18.32 3.32
N PRO A 356 -23.58 -18.28 3.70
CA PRO A 356 -24.39 -19.47 3.90
C PRO A 356 -24.45 -20.41 2.69
N ASP A 357 -24.38 -19.86 1.47
CA ASP A 357 -24.38 -20.60 0.21
C ASP A 357 -22.96 -20.73 -0.41
N TRP A 358 -21.90 -20.34 0.33
CA TRP A 358 -20.52 -20.39 -0.10
C TRP A 358 -19.56 -20.51 1.10
N PRO A 359 -19.05 -21.73 1.42
CA PRO A 359 -18.29 -21.98 2.64
C PRO A 359 -16.85 -21.45 2.65
N TRP A 360 -16.33 -20.99 1.51
CA TRP A 360 -14.97 -20.45 1.37
C TRP A 360 -14.94 -18.93 1.51
N PRO A 361 -13.77 -18.32 1.84
CA PRO A 361 -13.63 -16.87 1.91
C PRO A 361 -14.06 -16.16 0.63
N LEU A 362 -14.70 -15.00 0.81
CA LEU A 362 -15.10 -14.12 -0.29
C LEU A 362 -14.29 -12.82 -0.31
N GLY A 363 -14.19 -12.13 0.82
CA GLY A 363 -13.39 -10.92 0.94
C GLY A 363 -14.13 -9.72 1.53
N ASN A 364 -13.61 -8.53 1.27
CA ASN A 364 -14.00 -7.25 1.84
C ASN A 364 -14.82 -6.41 0.86
N VAL A 365 -15.80 -5.70 1.39
CA VAL A 365 -16.54 -4.64 0.70
C VAL A 365 -16.32 -3.33 1.47
N GLN A 366 -15.81 -2.31 0.82
CA GLN A 366 -15.61 -0.99 1.42
C GLN A 366 -16.05 0.10 0.44
N MET A 367 -16.44 1.27 0.97
CA MET A 367 -16.71 2.42 0.12
C MET A 367 -15.41 3.08 -0.35
N LEU A 368 -15.42 3.54 -1.58
CA LEU A 368 -14.42 4.47 -2.12
C LEU A 368 -14.76 5.92 -1.77
N GLY A 369 -13.81 6.82 -2.02
CA GLY A 369 -14.10 8.25 -2.20
C GLY A 369 -15.12 8.45 -3.32
N LYS A 370 -15.82 9.60 -3.29
CA LYS A 370 -16.86 9.91 -4.27
C LYS A 370 -16.31 9.94 -5.68
N LEU A 371 -16.81 9.06 -6.55
CA LEU A 371 -16.48 9.09 -7.97
C LEU A 371 -16.97 10.40 -8.60
N GLN A 372 -16.15 10.95 -9.48
CA GLN A 372 -16.44 12.17 -10.21
C GLN A 372 -16.34 11.90 -11.72
N ALA A 373 -17.11 12.63 -12.53
CA ALA A 373 -17.20 12.38 -13.97
C ALA A 373 -15.85 12.32 -14.69
N PRO A 374 -14.84 13.18 -14.40
CA PRO A 374 -13.53 13.08 -15.02
C PRO A 374 -12.77 11.79 -14.71
N MET A 375 -12.95 11.21 -13.52
CA MET A 375 -12.33 9.92 -13.16
C MET A 375 -12.87 8.79 -14.06
N VAL A 376 -14.18 8.79 -14.30
CA VAL A 376 -14.82 7.81 -15.18
C VAL A 376 -14.51 8.08 -16.65
N SER A 377 -14.46 9.37 -17.05
CA SER A 377 -14.10 9.81 -18.41
C SER A 377 -12.69 9.36 -18.80
N ALA A 378 -11.73 9.39 -17.86
CA ALA A 378 -10.38 8.89 -18.11
C ALA A 378 -10.36 7.39 -18.52
N ALA A 379 -11.25 6.58 -17.91
CA ALA A 379 -11.38 5.16 -18.24
C ALA A 379 -12.34 4.88 -19.41
N ARG A 380 -13.26 5.78 -19.70
CA ARG A 380 -14.33 5.64 -20.71
C ARG A 380 -14.49 6.95 -21.52
N PRO A 381 -13.48 7.36 -22.32
CA PRO A 381 -13.47 8.67 -23.00
C PRO A 381 -14.58 8.85 -24.03
N TRP A 382 -15.15 7.75 -24.51
CA TRP A 382 -16.29 7.73 -25.46
C TRP A 382 -17.64 8.06 -24.81
N ALA A 383 -17.75 8.01 -23.46
CA ALA A 383 -19.02 8.21 -22.77
C ALA A 383 -19.39 9.70 -22.67
N PRO A 384 -20.66 10.08 -22.93
CA PRO A 384 -21.09 11.47 -22.85
C PRO A 384 -20.90 12.05 -21.44
N LYS A 385 -20.17 13.18 -21.32
CA LYS A 385 -19.84 13.80 -20.02
C LYS A 385 -21.09 14.15 -19.20
N ALA A 386 -22.19 14.54 -19.82
CA ALA A 386 -23.47 14.82 -19.13
C ALA A 386 -24.03 13.57 -18.45
N LEU A 387 -23.98 12.41 -19.14
CA LEU A 387 -24.40 11.14 -18.58
C LEU A 387 -23.49 10.73 -17.40
N LEU A 388 -22.18 10.87 -17.54
CA LEU A 388 -21.24 10.57 -16.47
C LEU A 388 -21.47 11.44 -15.22
N ARG A 389 -21.73 12.74 -15.40
CA ARG A 389 -22.09 13.64 -14.29
C ARG A 389 -23.38 13.21 -13.60
N TYR A 390 -24.41 12.82 -14.37
CA TYR A 390 -25.65 12.32 -13.81
C TYR A 390 -25.40 11.03 -13.02
N MET A 391 -24.73 10.06 -13.62
CA MET A 391 -24.44 8.77 -12.97
C MET A 391 -23.65 8.96 -11.67
N THR A 392 -22.55 9.69 -11.72
CA THR A 392 -21.71 9.94 -10.51
C THR A 392 -22.43 10.80 -9.47
N GLY A 393 -23.35 11.69 -9.88
CA GLY A 393 -24.19 12.47 -8.96
C GLY A 393 -25.27 11.67 -8.22
N HIS A 394 -25.56 10.43 -8.69
CA HIS A 394 -26.59 9.55 -8.13
C HIS A 394 -26.02 8.22 -7.61
N SER A 395 -24.71 8.04 -7.63
CA SER A 395 -24.06 6.80 -7.23
C SER A 395 -23.61 6.77 -5.79
N VAL A 396 -23.57 5.56 -5.23
CA VAL A 396 -22.64 5.17 -4.16
C VAL A 396 -21.57 4.27 -4.78
N ASP A 397 -20.33 4.44 -4.33
CA ASP A 397 -19.17 3.88 -5.01
C ASP A 397 -18.43 2.97 -4.03
N LEU A 398 -18.29 1.68 -4.38
CA LEU A 398 -17.71 0.65 -3.55
C LEU A 398 -16.45 0.06 -4.22
N TYR A 399 -15.59 -0.48 -3.39
CA TYR A 399 -14.41 -1.24 -3.76
C TYR A 399 -14.49 -2.61 -3.11
N LEU A 400 -14.52 -3.63 -3.95
CA LEU A 400 -14.60 -5.01 -3.52
C LEU A 400 -13.23 -5.65 -3.70
N THR A 401 -12.75 -6.36 -2.70
CA THR A 401 -11.47 -7.06 -2.75
C THR A 401 -11.63 -8.50 -2.28
N SER A 402 -11.03 -9.42 -3.03
CA SER A 402 -10.86 -10.82 -2.65
C SER A 402 -9.38 -11.19 -2.75
N GLU A 403 -8.99 -12.18 -2.01
CA GLU A 403 -7.61 -12.66 -2.02
C GLU A 403 -7.21 -13.21 -3.38
N ASP A 404 -6.03 -12.83 -3.86
CA ASP A 404 -5.28 -13.48 -4.94
C ASP A 404 -4.29 -14.45 -4.31
N LEU A 405 -4.31 -15.72 -4.70
CA LEU A 405 -3.53 -16.77 -4.05
C LEU A 405 -2.09 -16.80 -4.59
N PRO A 406 -1.10 -17.15 -3.77
CA PRO A 406 0.29 -17.25 -4.22
C PRO A 406 0.47 -18.43 -5.18
N VAL A 407 0.96 -18.14 -6.36
CA VAL A 407 1.28 -19.13 -7.39
C VAL A 407 2.69 -18.85 -7.92
N ARG A 408 3.55 -19.87 -7.94
CA ARG A 408 4.97 -19.70 -8.38
C ARG A 408 5.15 -19.17 -9.78
N THR A 409 4.19 -19.39 -10.68
CA THR A 409 4.21 -18.89 -12.06
C THR A 409 3.87 -17.39 -12.14
N ASN A 410 3.12 -16.85 -11.17
CA ASN A 410 2.94 -15.41 -11.02
C ASN A 410 4.22 -14.82 -10.43
N ARG A 411 4.93 -13.99 -11.22
CA ARG A 411 6.25 -13.52 -10.82
C ARG A 411 6.67 -12.23 -11.50
N VAL A 412 7.59 -11.55 -10.87
CA VAL A 412 8.36 -10.45 -11.44
C VAL A 412 9.67 -11.01 -12.02
N VAL A 413 10.03 -10.60 -13.23
CA VAL A 413 11.34 -10.85 -13.81
C VAL A 413 11.90 -9.56 -14.40
N VAL A 414 13.23 -9.52 -14.56
CA VAL A 414 13.93 -8.45 -15.27
C VAL A 414 14.43 -9.01 -16.58
N GLY A 415 14.02 -8.41 -17.70
CA GLY A 415 14.44 -8.80 -19.03
C GLY A 415 15.90 -8.38 -19.34
N PRO A 416 16.48 -8.86 -20.45
CA PRO A 416 17.87 -8.55 -20.84
C PRO A 416 18.14 -7.06 -21.05
N ASP A 417 17.12 -6.28 -21.34
CA ASP A 417 17.15 -4.81 -21.54
C ASP A 417 16.73 -4.03 -20.29
N ASP A 418 16.85 -4.68 -19.13
CA ASP A 418 16.52 -4.11 -17.81
C ASP A 418 15.03 -3.78 -17.59
N ARG A 419 14.15 -4.24 -18.48
CA ARG A 419 12.70 -4.07 -18.35
C ARG A 419 12.10 -4.94 -17.26
N ILE A 420 11.20 -4.37 -16.46
CA ILE A 420 10.38 -5.13 -15.51
C ILE A 420 9.25 -5.82 -16.29
N VAL A 421 9.18 -7.13 -16.17
CA VAL A 421 8.10 -7.96 -16.73
C VAL A 421 7.35 -8.62 -15.58
N VAL A 422 6.03 -8.47 -15.55
CA VAL A 422 5.16 -9.07 -14.54
C VAL A 422 4.33 -10.17 -15.19
N HIS A 423 4.62 -11.40 -14.80
CA HIS A 423 3.77 -12.55 -15.13
C HIS A 423 2.68 -12.65 -14.09
N TRP A 424 1.45 -12.41 -14.47
CA TRP A 424 0.31 -12.50 -13.57
C TRP A 424 -0.91 -13.09 -14.28
N THR A 425 -1.34 -14.22 -13.78
CA THR A 425 -2.62 -14.83 -14.15
C THR A 425 -3.53 -14.75 -12.92
N PRO A 426 -4.63 -13.98 -12.99
CA PRO A 426 -5.59 -13.90 -11.90
C PRO A 426 -6.14 -15.27 -11.51
N ASN A 427 -6.21 -15.54 -10.23
CA ASN A 427 -6.79 -16.78 -9.69
C ASN A 427 -7.86 -16.45 -8.64
N ASN A 428 -8.46 -17.46 -8.00
CA ASN A 428 -9.52 -17.30 -6.99
C ASN A 428 -10.72 -16.43 -7.45
N LEU A 429 -10.96 -16.40 -8.76
CA LEU A 429 -11.98 -15.55 -9.39
C LEU A 429 -13.41 -15.99 -9.07
N SER A 430 -13.62 -17.26 -8.72
CA SER A 430 -14.95 -17.73 -8.33
C SER A 430 -15.40 -17.08 -7.01
N ALA A 431 -14.51 -16.97 -6.03
CA ALA A 431 -14.77 -16.26 -4.79
C ALA A 431 -15.11 -14.78 -5.05
N HIS A 432 -14.32 -14.12 -5.88
CA HIS A 432 -14.56 -12.71 -6.22
C HIS A 432 -15.90 -12.49 -6.93
N ARG A 433 -16.27 -13.36 -7.88
CA ARG A 433 -17.60 -13.31 -8.53
C ARG A 433 -18.74 -13.48 -7.53
N GLN A 434 -18.59 -14.34 -6.51
CA GLN A 434 -19.59 -14.49 -5.46
C GLN A 434 -19.67 -13.25 -4.58
N LEU A 435 -18.55 -12.62 -4.21
CA LEU A 435 -18.55 -11.35 -3.47
C LEU A 435 -19.33 -10.28 -4.22
N VAL A 436 -19.07 -10.10 -5.53
CA VAL A 436 -19.79 -9.16 -6.40
C VAL A 436 -21.29 -9.48 -6.42
N ARG A 437 -21.66 -10.77 -6.52
CA ARG A 437 -23.07 -11.22 -6.55
C ARG A 437 -23.79 -10.90 -5.23
N HIS A 438 -23.18 -11.23 -4.08
CA HIS A 438 -23.75 -10.95 -2.74
C HIS A 438 -23.92 -9.45 -2.53
N THR A 439 -22.88 -8.66 -2.84
CA THR A 439 -22.93 -7.20 -2.76
C THR A 439 -24.03 -6.63 -3.66
N THR A 440 -24.13 -7.08 -4.91
CA THR A 440 -25.17 -6.64 -5.84
C THR A 440 -26.57 -6.89 -5.29
N LYS A 441 -26.80 -8.08 -4.70
CA LYS A 441 -28.10 -8.43 -4.11
C LYS A 441 -28.44 -7.53 -2.92
N ALA A 442 -27.48 -7.28 -2.02
CA ALA A 442 -27.66 -6.44 -0.85
C ALA A 442 -27.92 -4.97 -1.23
N ILE A 443 -27.13 -4.43 -2.13
CA ILE A 443 -27.23 -3.04 -2.59
C ILE A 443 -28.52 -2.78 -3.38
N ARG A 444 -28.96 -3.71 -4.22
CA ARG A 444 -30.28 -3.58 -4.89
C ARG A 444 -31.43 -3.57 -3.90
N ARG A 445 -31.38 -4.39 -2.84
CA ARG A 445 -32.38 -4.39 -1.76
C ARG A 445 -32.35 -3.09 -0.93
N ALA A 446 -31.18 -2.44 -0.85
CA ALA A 446 -31.04 -1.12 -0.23
C ALA A 446 -31.52 0.04 -1.12
N GLY A 447 -32.12 -0.24 -2.28
CA GLY A 447 -32.77 0.76 -3.13
C GLY A 447 -31.93 1.31 -4.28
N PHE A 448 -30.81 0.66 -4.64
CA PHE A 448 -29.97 1.02 -5.78
C PHE A 448 -30.19 0.01 -6.92
N PRO A 449 -31.15 0.22 -7.83
CA PRO A 449 -31.53 -0.77 -8.83
C PRO A 449 -30.47 -1.00 -9.91
N LEU A 450 -29.68 0.05 -10.23
CA LEU A 450 -28.67 -0.02 -11.28
C LEU A 450 -27.29 -0.24 -10.68
N VAL A 451 -26.61 -1.29 -11.11
CA VAL A 451 -25.27 -1.64 -10.64
C VAL A 451 -24.35 -1.84 -11.84
N PHE A 452 -23.20 -1.18 -11.80
CA PHE A 452 -22.11 -1.31 -12.77
C PHE A 452 -20.86 -1.78 -12.04
N THR A 453 -20.14 -2.70 -12.65
CA THR A 453 -18.90 -3.25 -12.07
C THR A 453 -17.79 -3.23 -13.10
N ASP A 454 -16.58 -2.91 -12.68
CA ASP A 454 -15.38 -2.93 -13.51
C ASP A 454 -14.25 -3.59 -12.73
N ARG A 455 -13.83 -4.79 -13.17
CA ARG A 455 -12.73 -5.52 -12.51
C ARG A 455 -11.40 -4.88 -12.90
N MET A 456 -10.60 -4.57 -11.90
CA MET A 456 -9.27 -3.97 -12.10
C MET A 456 -8.31 -4.95 -12.77
N GLY A 457 -7.58 -4.47 -13.75
CA GLY A 457 -6.46 -5.16 -14.37
C GLY A 457 -5.13 -4.89 -13.63
N ILE A 458 -4.05 -5.42 -14.19
CA ILE A 458 -2.70 -5.27 -13.63
C ILE A 458 -2.24 -3.81 -13.60
N GLU A 459 -2.69 -2.99 -14.54
CA GLU A 459 -2.34 -1.59 -14.71
C GLU A 459 -2.94 -0.65 -13.66
N THR A 460 -4.05 -1.06 -13.05
CA THR A 460 -4.78 -0.23 -12.06
C THR A 460 -4.60 -0.72 -10.63
N ASN A 461 -4.19 -1.98 -10.46
CA ASN A 461 -4.07 -2.60 -9.14
C ASN A 461 -2.76 -2.19 -8.46
N SER A 462 -2.83 -1.77 -7.19
CA SER A 462 -1.69 -1.23 -6.43
C SER A 462 -1.38 -1.97 -5.12
N HIS A 463 -2.10 -3.07 -4.82
CA HIS A 463 -1.89 -3.88 -3.61
C HIS A 463 -0.96 -5.07 -3.86
N MET A 464 0.13 -4.83 -4.60
CA MET A 464 1.12 -5.84 -4.97
C MET A 464 1.88 -6.35 -3.75
N CYS A 465 2.10 -7.69 -3.66
CA CYS A 465 2.80 -8.31 -2.54
C CYS A 465 3.43 -9.67 -2.92
N GLY A 466 4.20 -10.27 -1.99
CA GLY A 466 4.62 -11.67 -2.00
C GLY A 466 5.93 -11.99 -2.74
N THR A 467 6.54 -11.05 -3.43
CA THR A 467 7.67 -11.28 -4.35
C THR A 467 9.02 -11.59 -3.69
N LEU A 468 9.14 -11.38 -2.39
CA LEU A 468 10.29 -11.70 -1.54
C LEU A 468 9.76 -12.33 -0.23
N ARG A 469 8.83 -13.28 -0.34
CA ARG A 469 8.07 -13.77 0.83
C ARG A 469 8.96 -14.28 1.95
N MET A 470 8.51 -14.07 3.19
CA MET A 470 9.14 -14.63 4.38
C MET A 470 8.75 -16.11 4.59
N GLY A 471 9.59 -16.85 5.30
CA GLY A 471 9.36 -18.23 5.67
C GLY A 471 10.50 -18.78 6.51
N THR A 472 10.34 -19.98 7.04
CA THR A 472 11.37 -20.64 7.87
C THR A 472 12.36 -21.48 7.03
N ASP A 473 11.96 -21.87 5.82
CA ASP A 473 12.76 -22.71 4.92
C ASP A 473 13.33 -21.87 3.78
N PRO A 474 14.68 -21.72 3.68
CA PRO A 474 15.34 -20.98 2.62
C PRO A 474 15.14 -21.58 1.22
N ALA A 475 14.74 -22.83 1.09
CA ALA A 475 14.41 -23.43 -0.20
C ALA A 475 13.08 -22.92 -0.77
N THR A 476 12.20 -22.39 0.07
CA THR A 476 10.85 -21.97 -0.32
C THR A 476 10.54 -20.49 -0.02
N SER A 477 11.47 -19.78 0.59
CA SER A 477 11.34 -18.36 0.93
C SER A 477 12.63 -17.59 0.68
N VAL A 478 12.53 -16.26 0.50
CA VAL A 478 13.69 -15.37 0.36
C VAL A 478 14.14 -14.84 1.71
N LEU A 479 13.17 -14.57 2.59
CA LEU A 479 13.39 -13.95 3.90
C LEU A 479 13.08 -14.92 5.03
N ASP A 480 13.82 -14.79 6.13
CA ASP A 480 13.49 -15.43 7.39
C ASP A 480 12.29 -14.74 8.09
N PRO A 481 11.76 -15.27 9.21
CA PRO A 481 10.64 -14.65 9.92
C PRO A 481 10.93 -13.23 10.47
N THR A 482 12.18 -12.81 10.56
CA THR A 482 12.58 -11.45 10.93
C THR A 482 12.70 -10.52 9.71
N CYS A 483 12.31 -11.00 8.53
CA CYS A 483 12.43 -10.33 7.24
C CYS A 483 13.89 -10.04 6.80
N ARG A 484 14.89 -10.74 7.35
CA ARG A 484 16.25 -10.73 6.84
C ARG A 484 16.36 -11.75 5.69
N ALA A 485 17.10 -11.40 4.63
CA ALA A 485 17.37 -12.34 3.55
C ALA A 485 18.19 -13.54 4.05
N HIS A 486 17.74 -14.77 3.77
CA HIS A 486 18.40 -16.00 4.26
C HIS A 486 19.88 -16.09 3.87
N GLU A 487 20.21 -15.64 2.67
CA GLU A 487 21.58 -15.72 2.14
C GLU A 487 22.46 -14.51 2.52
N LEU A 488 21.92 -13.51 3.23
CA LEU A 488 22.62 -12.27 3.54
C LEU A 488 22.59 -11.96 5.04
N ARG A 489 23.69 -11.39 5.54
CA ARG A 489 23.82 -11.06 6.97
C ARG A 489 23.22 -9.71 7.32
N ASN A 490 23.13 -8.77 6.36
CA ASN A 490 22.86 -7.36 6.61
C ASN A 490 21.80 -6.73 5.70
N VAL A 491 20.87 -7.53 5.16
CA VAL A 491 19.77 -7.03 4.31
C VAL A 491 18.42 -7.48 4.85
N TRP A 492 17.54 -6.53 5.12
CA TRP A 492 16.14 -6.74 5.53
C TRP A 492 15.18 -6.16 4.51
N VAL A 493 13.94 -6.64 4.51
CA VAL A 493 12.87 -6.14 3.63
C VAL A 493 11.64 -5.81 4.47
N THR A 494 11.13 -4.59 4.34
CA THR A 494 10.02 -4.09 5.18
C THR A 494 8.80 -3.62 4.41
N ASP A 495 8.71 -3.90 3.11
CA ASP A 495 7.50 -3.64 2.32
C ASP A 495 6.67 -4.92 2.11
N SER A 496 5.59 -4.82 1.32
CA SER A 496 4.67 -5.93 1.06
C SER A 496 5.29 -7.09 0.27
N SER A 497 6.50 -6.97 -0.27
CA SER A 497 7.17 -8.10 -0.91
C SER A 497 7.41 -9.26 0.04
N SER A 498 7.56 -8.99 1.35
CA SER A 498 7.74 -9.97 2.41
C SER A 498 6.49 -10.81 2.73
N PHE A 499 5.31 -10.43 2.26
CA PHE A 499 4.04 -11.08 2.59
C PHE A 499 3.96 -12.51 2.06
N VAL A 500 3.29 -13.38 2.81
CA VAL A 500 3.07 -14.80 2.46
C VAL A 500 1.75 -14.98 1.73
N SER A 501 0.75 -14.19 2.11
CA SER A 501 -0.57 -14.11 1.49
C SER A 501 -1.01 -12.67 1.34
N SER A 502 -1.94 -12.40 0.42
CA SER A 502 -2.46 -11.04 0.21
C SER A 502 -3.57 -10.67 1.17
N ALA A 503 -4.21 -11.66 1.82
CA ALA A 503 -5.48 -11.48 2.50
C ALA A 503 -6.53 -10.81 1.58
N ALA A 504 -7.56 -10.19 2.13
CA ALA A 504 -8.58 -9.53 1.30
C ALA A 504 -8.83 -8.06 1.72
N VAL A 505 -7.92 -7.45 2.48
CA VAL A 505 -8.01 -6.05 2.93
C VAL A 505 -6.75 -5.26 2.61
N ASN A 506 -6.85 -3.94 2.69
CA ASN A 506 -5.74 -3.03 2.38
C ASN A 506 -4.47 -3.37 3.17
N PRO A 507 -3.29 -3.45 2.54
CA PRO A 507 -2.07 -3.96 3.16
C PRO A 507 -1.31 -2.93 4.01
N ALA A 508 -1.64 -1.64 3.91
CA ALA A 508 -0.82 -0.54 4.43
C ALA A 508 -0.52 -0.66 5.94
N LEU A 509 -1.53 -0.97 6.76
CA LEU A 509 -1.34 -1.10 8.21
C LEU A 509 -0.46 -2.32 8.56
N THR A 510 -0.63 -3.44 7.85
CA THR A 510 0.18 -4.65 8.06
C THR A 510 1.64 -4.43 7.64
N ILE A 511 1.89 -3.66 6.57
CA ILE A 511 3.25 -3.24 6.19
C ILE A 511 3.88 -2.41 7.33
N ALA A 512 3.15 -1.44 7.87
CA ALA A 512 3.64 -0.60 8.96
C ALA A 512 3.90 -1.42 10.24
N ALA A 513 2.96 -2.26 10.65
CA ALA A 513 3.10 -3.12 11.82
C ALA A 513 4.30 -4.07 11.68
N ASN A 514 4.49 -4.70 10.51
CA ASN A 514 5.63 -5.57 10.28
C ASN A 514 6.97 -4.80 10.25
N ALA A 515 7.01 -3.59 9.72
CA ALA A 515 8.21 -2.75 9.76
C ALA A 515 8.62 -2.41 11.21
N LEU A 516 7.66 -2.05 12.08
CA LEU A 516 7.90 -1.84 13.52
C LEU A 516 8.39 -3.13 14.20
N ARG A 517 7.74 -4.26 13.88
CA ARG A 517 8.14 -5.57 14.38
C ARG A 517 9.58 -5.91 13.98
N VAL A 518 9.95 -5.74 12.71
CA VAL A 518 11.31 -6.03 12.21
C VAL A 518 12.36 -5.26 13.02
N ALA A 519 12.14 -3.99 13.30
CA ALA A 519 13.06 -3.21 14.15
C ALA A 519 13.19 -3.76 15.58
N ALA A 520 12.10 -4.33 16.13
CA ALA A 520 12.06 -4.81 17.50
C ALA A 520 12.63 -6.23 17.69
N VAL A 521 12.46 -7.12 16.66
CA VAL A 521 12.78 -8.56 16.81
C VAL A 521 14.00 -9.01 16.03
N SER A 522 14.54 -8.17 15.13
CA SER A 522 15.72 -8.50 14.34
C SER A 522 17.00 -7.90 14.94
N ASP A 523 18.15 -8.36 14.46
CA ASP A 523 19.47 -7.82 14.78
C ASP A 523 19.82 -6.54 13.99
N LEU A 524 18.82 -5.89 13.38
CA LEU A 524 18.98 -4.63 12.64
C LEU A 524 19.53 -3.50 13.52
N VAL A 525 19.14 -3.43 14.80
CA VAL A 525 19.65 -2.43 15.74
C VAL A 525 20.99 -2.86 16.37
N GLY A 526 21.36 -4.13 16.23
CA GLY A 526 22.49 -4.75 16.93
C GLY A 526 22.06 -5.30 18.30
N THR A 527 22.62 -6.43 18.70
CA THR A 527 22.54 -6.88 20.10
C THR A 527 23.48 -6.01 20.93
N ASN A 528 22.93 -5.27 21.89
CA ASN A 528 23.73 -4.61 22.94
C ASN A 528 24.49 -5.63 23.77
#